data_73d6778944715d65adda44b4e95a601f
#
_entry.id   73d6778944715d65adda44b4e95a601f
#
_cell.length_a   1.000
_cell.length_b   1.000
_cell.length_c   1.000
_cell.angle_alpha   90.00
_cell.angle_beta   90.00
_cell.angle_gamma   90.00
#
_symmetry.space_group_name_H-M   'P 1'
#
loop_
_entity.id
_entity.type
_entity.pdbx_description
1 polymer ?
#
loop_
_entity_poly.entity_id
_entity_poly.type
_entity_poly.pdbx_seq_one_letter_code
_entity_poly.pdbx_strand_id
1 'polypeptide(L)'
;MTNKFLFFFLLAAVTFAACNKSDRKMTNDQLQMTNNLIVRIAEIEVNEGYLEAYLAAAHNVGTKSVESEPGVICIFPMQVKDAPNTIRIVEIYRNDEAYQAHLQTPHFLEYKQGTLHMVKSLQLVATEPLAPEAMPLIFKKY
;
A
#
# COMPACT_ATOMS: atom_id res chain seq x y z
N MET A 1 -60.16 55.95 -3.25
CA MET A 1 -59.94 54.49 -3.08
C MET A 1 -58.52 54.21 -3.57
N THR A 2 -57.59 54.17 -2.66
CA THR A 2 -56.14 54.05 -2.94
C THR A 2 -55.65 52.69 -2.51
N ASN A 3 -55.36 51.82 -3.48
CA ASN A 3 -54.77 50.50 -3.21
C ASN A 3 -53.25 50.68 -3.12
N LYS A 4 -52.70 50.42 -1.93
CA LYS A 4 -51.26 50.30 -1.70
C LYS A 4 -50.84 48.86 -1.95
N PHE A 5 -50.12 48.63 -3.00
CA PHE A 5 -49.40 47.35 -3.23
C PHE A 5 -48.11 47.38 -2.40
N LEU A 6 -48.05 46.50 -1.43
CA LEU A 6 -46.86 46.25 -0.61
C LEU A 6 -45.99 45.18 -1.30
N PHE A 7 -44.88 45.61 -1.88
CA PHE A 7 -43.87 44.70 -2.43
C PHE A 7 -43.02 44.13 -1.32
N PHE A 8 -43.20 42.86 -0.99
CA PHE A 8 -42.27 42.10 -0.15
C PHE A 8 -41.06 41.70 -0.98
N PHE A 9 -39.89 42.35 -0.74
CA PHE A 9 -38.61 41.88 -1.21
C PHE A 9 -38.18 40.72 -0.34
N LEU A 10 -38.23 39.47 -0.88
CA LEU A 10 -37.67 38.28 -0.27
C LEU A 10 -36.18 38.28 -0.57
N LEU A 11 -35.38 38.66 0.40
CA LEU A 11 -33.92 38.63 0.35
C LEU A 11 -33.48 37.18 0.57
N ALA A 12 -33.22 36.43 -0.54
CA ALA A 12 -32.64 35.09 -0.48
C ALA A 12 -31.17 35.23 -0.05
N ALA A 13 -30.89 34.93 1.21
CA ALA A 13 -29.52 34.78 1.70
C ALA A 13 -28.93 33.50 1.11
N VAL A 14 -28.12 33.67 0.07
CA VAL A 14 -27.28 32.57 -0.44
C VAL A 14 -26.16 32.34 0.56
N THR A 15 -26.32 31.37 1.44
CA THR A 15 -25.24 30.91 2.30
C THR A 15 -24.24 30.12 1.43
N PHE A 16 -23.15 30.76 1.08
CA PHE A 16 -21.96 30.08 0.56
C PHE A 16 -21.48 29.15 1.67
N ALA A 17 -21.78 27.86 1.54
CA ALA A 17 -21.11 26.83 2.30
C ALA A 17 -19.64 26.85 1.85
N ALA A 18 -18.80 27.52 2.63
CA ALA A 18 -17.35 27.44 2.51
C ALA A 18 -16.99 25.96 2.66
N CYS A 19 -16.56 25.35 1.55
CA CYS A 19 -15.97 24.03 1.53
C CYS A 19 -14.68 24.12 2.37
N ASN A 20 -14.80 23.82 3.66
CA ASN A 20 -13.67 23.79 4.58
C ASN A 20 -12.77 22.64 4.13
N LYS A 21 -11.73 22.98 3.36
CA LYS A 21 -10.61 22.10 3.12
C LYS A 21 -10.00 21.82 4.49
N SER A 22 -10.48 20.79 5.13
CA SER A 22 -9.89 20.28 6.37
C SER A 22 -8.46 19.89 6.05
N ASP A 23 -7.51 20.78 6.33
CA ASP A 23 -6.11 20.46 6.51
C ASP A 23 -6.06 19.51 7.73
N ARG A 24 -6.34 18.24 7.46
CA ARG A 24 -6.31 17.20 8.49
C ARG A 24 -4.85 16.94 8.82
N LYS A 25 -4.33 17.77 9.72
CA LYS A 25 -3.03 17.57 10.36
C LYS A 25 -3.00 16.13 10.92
N MET A 26 -2.04 15.33 10.50
CA MET A 26 -1.88 13.98 11.01
C MET A 26 -1.75 14.01 12.53
N THR A 27 -2.41 13.09 13.20
CA THR A 27 -2.24 12.92 14.64
C THR A 27 -0.85 12.40 14.94
N ASN A 28 -0.35 12.63 16.17
CA ASN A 28 0.96 12.10 16.59
C ASN A 28 1.07 10.58 16.41
N ASP A 29 -0.03 9.84 16.62
CA ASP A 29 -0.07 8.39 16.42
C ASP A 29 0.07 8.01 14.94
N GLN A 30 -0.55 8.77 14.04
CA GLN A 30 -0.40 8.57 12.59
C GLN A 30 1.03 8.90 12.14
N LEU A 31 1.65 9.92 12.72
CA LEU A 31 3.03 10.28 12.44
C LEU A 31 4.00 9.21 12.95
N GLN A 32 3.78 8.65 14.14
CA GLN A 32 4.58 7.55 14.67
C GLN A 32 4.42 6.26 13.83
N MET A 33 3.21 5.96 13.36
CA MET A 33 2.98 4.81 12.48
C MET A 33 3.71 4.92 11.14
N THR A 34 3.90 6.12 10.63
CA THR A 34 4.62 6.34 9.37
C THR A 34 6.14 6.37 9.51
N ASN A 35 6.66 6.71 10.69
CA ASN A 35 8.09 6.81 10.94
C ASN A 35 8.78 5.45 11.18
N ASN A 36 8.02 4.39 11.46
CA ASN A 36 8.55 3.07 11.77
C ASN A 36 8.35 2.04 10.65
N LEU A 37 7.84 2.47 9.49
CA LEU A 37 7.61 1.58 8.36
C LEU A 37 8.92 0.93 7.89
N ILE A 38 8.88 -0.38 7.70
CA ILE A 38 9.88 -1.08 6.89
C ILE A 38 9.38 -1.06 5.46
N VAL A 39 10.11 -0.39 4.57
CA VAL A 39 9.82 -0.35 3.14
C VAL A 39 11.00 -0.88 2.37
N ARG A 40 10.76 -1.83 1.47
CA ARG A 40 11.83 -2.39 0.67
C ARG A 40 11.34 -2.97 -0.64
N ILE A 41 12.28 -3.22 -1.52
CA ILE A 41 12.04 -3.86 -2.81
C ILE A 41 12.84 -5.15 -2.85
N ALA A 42 12.17 -6.28 -3.06
CA ALA A 42 12.83 -7.51 -3.44
C ALA A 42 13.03 -7.52 -4.96
N GLU A 43 14.27 -7.67 -5.38
CA GLU A 43 14.66 -7.81 -6.78
C GLU A 43 15.04 -9.27 -7.02
N ILE A 44 14.28 -9.95 -7.87
CA ILE A 44 14.38 -11.39 -8.05
C ILE A 44 14.58 -11.71 -9.53
N GLU A 45 15.53 -12.57 -9.83
CA GLU A 45 15.67 -13.19 -11.12
C GLU A 45 15.31 -14.68 -11.00
N VAL A 46 14.37 -15.14 -11.82
CA VAL A 46 13.86 -16.51 -11.81
C VAL A 46 14.61 -17.32 -12.87
N ASN A 47 15.01 -18.56 -12.53
CA ASN A 47 15.62 -19.50 -13.47
C ASN A 47 14.66 -19.82 -14.62
N GLU A 48 15.21 -20.02 -15.81
CA GLU A 48 14.44 -20.47 -16.96
C GLU A 48 13.67 -21.77 -16.66
N GLY A 49 12.42 -21.84 -17.13
CA GLY A 49 11.54 -22.98 -16.91
C GLY A 49 10.74 -22.96 -15.60
N TYR A 50 11.05 -22.07 -14.66
CA TYR A 50 10.33 -21.98 -13.39
C TYR A 50 9.39 -20.78 -13.27
N LEU A 51 9.33 -19.94 -14.30
CA LEU A 51 8.62 -18.65 -14.22
C LEU A 51 7.16 -18.80 -13.78
N GLU A 52 6.39 -19.66 -14.42
CA GLU A 52 4.97 -19.85 -14.12
C GLU A 52 4.74 -20.34 -12.68
N ALA A 53 5.54 -21.34 -12.25
CA ALA A 53 5.46 -21.86 -10.89
C ALA A 53 5.83 -20.79 -9.84
N TYR A 54 6.87 -20.00 -10.15
CA TYR A 54 7.29 -18.91 -9.28
C TYR A 54 6.22 -17.82 -9.17
N LEU A 55 5.63 -17.39 -10.29
CA LEU A 55 4.57 -16.37 -10.30
C LEU A 55 3.35 -16.81 -9.48
N ALA A 56 2.95 -18.08 -9.60
CA ALA A 56 1.86 -18.65 -8.80
C ALA A 56 2.19 -18.63 -7.29
N ALA A 57 3.41 -19.02 -6.92
CA ALA A 57 3.85 -19.01 -5.53
C ALA A 57 3.93 -17.58 -4.95
N ALA A 58 4.48 -16.63 -5.72
CA ALA A 58 4.58 -15.22 -5.32
C ALA A 58 3.20 -14.58 -5.15
N HIS A 59 2.27 -14.86 -6.06
CA HIS A 59 0.88 -14.42 -5.95
C HIS A 59 0.22 -14.95 -4.67
N ASN A 60 0.36 -16.26 -4.42
CA ASN A 60 -0.25 -16.91 -3.26
C ASN A 60 0.28 -16.33 -1.94
N VAL A 61 1.61 -16.23 -1.76
CA VAL A 61 2.20 -15.71 -0.53
C VAL A 61 1.84 -14.23 -0.35
N GLY A 62 1.91 -13.41 -1.40
CA GLY A 62 1.59 -11.99 -1.33
C GLY A 62 0.14 -11.75 -0.89
N THR A 63 -0.81 -12.43 -1.53
CA THR A 63 -2.23 -12.34 -1.18
C THR A 63 -2.47 -12.77 0.27
N LYS A 64 -1.97 -13.95 0.65
CA LYS A 64 -2.19 -14.50 2.00
C LYS A 64 -1.58 -13.64 3.09
N SER A 65 -0.41 -13.08 2.86
CA SER A 65 0.25 -12.19 3.83
C SER A 65 -0.55 -10.91 4.06
N VAL A 66 -1.01 -10.27 3.00
CA VAL A 66 -1.82 -9.03 3.11
C VAL A 66 -3.17 -9.32 3.76
N GLU A 67 -3.79 -10.45 3.48
CA GLU A 67 -5.10 -10.82 4.04
C GLU A 67 -5.03 -11.22 5.52
N SER A 68 -3.99 -11.93 5.93
CA SER A 68 -3.96 -12.58 7.25
C SER A 68 -3.01 -11.94 8.26
N GLU A 69 -2.07 -11.09 7.84
CA GLU A 69 -1.06 -10.50 8.71
C GLU A 69 -1.34 -9.00 8.95
N PRO A 70 -1.82 -8.60 10.14
CA PRO A 70 -2.21 -7.20 10.40
C PRO A 70 -1.05 -6.19 10.28
N GLY A 71 0.18 -6.66 10.35
CA GLY A 71 1.38 -5.84 10.23
C GLY A 71 1.94 -5.75 8.80
N VAL A 72 1.46 -6.57 7.88
CA VAL A 72 1.81 -6.51 6.45
C VAL A 72 0.88 -5.53 5.76
N ILE A 73 1.42 -4.39 5.36
CA ILE A 73 0.65 -3.33 4.69
C ILE A 73 0.59 -3.58 3.18
N CYS A 74 1.70 -4.06 2.61
CA CYS A 74 1.81 -4.31 1.20
C CYS A 74 2.81 -5.43 0.94
N ILE A 75 2.43 -6.41 0.14
CA ILE A 75 3.31 -7.29 -0.62
C ILE A 75 2.75 -7.32 -2.03
N PHE A 76 3.44 -6.63 -2.95
CA PHE A 76 2.94 -6.42 -4.30
C PHE A 76 3.98 -6.90 -5.33
N PRO A 77 3.87 -8.16 -5.78
CA PRO A 77 4.73 -8.71 -6.82
C PRO A 77 4.41 -8.11 -8.19
N MET A 78 5.44 -7.75 -8.93
CA MET A 78 5.34 -7.21 -10.28
C MET A 78 6.35 -7.90 -11.19
N GLN A 79 5.93 -8.25 -12.39
CA GLN A 79 6.80 -8.78 -13.43
C GLN A 79 7.30 -7.65 -14.34
N VAL A 80 8.58 -7.62 -14.65
CA VAL A 80 9.14 -6.64 -15.57
C VAL A 80 8.74 -7.00 -17.01
N LYS A 81 8.06 -6.09 -17.74
CA LYS A 81 7.48 -6.36 -19.06
C LYS A 81 8.51 -6.82 -20.08
N ASP A 82 9.66 -6.17 -20.13
CA ASP A 82 10.71 -6.44 -21.13
C ASP A 82 11.74 -7.46 -20.64
N ALA A 83 11.57 -8.00 -19.42
CA ALA A 83 12.43 -9.01 -18.81
C ALA A 83 11.57 -9.96 -17.95
N PRO A 84 10.80 -10.90 -18.54
CA PRO A 84 9.76 -11.64 -17.84
C PRO A 84 10.26 -12.49 -16.67
N ASN A 85 11.51 -12.91 -16.68
CA ASN A 85 12.11 -13.65 -15.57
C ASN A 85 12.55 -12.74 -14.40
N THR A 86 12.35 -11.42 -14.55
CA THR A 86 12.69 -10.43 -13.52
C THR A 86 11.44 -10.00 -12.78
N ILE A 87 11.43 -10.22 -11.47
CA ILE A 87 10.33 -9.87 -10.58
C ILE A 87 10.80 -8.79 -9.61
N ARG A 88 9.91 -7.85 -9.33
CA ARG A 88 10.07 -6.84 -8.29
C ARG A 88 8.91 -6.95 -7.33
N ILE A 89 9.19 -7.00 -6.03
CA ILE A 89 8.16 -7.04 -5.00
C ILE A 89 8.32 -5.80 -4.15
N VAL A 90 7.30 -4.96 -4.10
CA VAL A 90 7.21 -3.88 -3.10
C VAL A 90 6.69 -4.49 -1.82
N GLU A 91 7.46 -4.34 -0.74
CA GLU A 91 7.12 -4.84 0.58
C GLU A 91 7.04 -3.67 1.56
N ILE A 92 5.93 -3.58 2.29
CA ILE A 92 5.73 -2.55 3.32
C ILE A 92 5.17 -3.22 4.57
N TYR A 93 5.91 -3.10 5.66
CA TYR A 93 5.52 -3.59 6.98
C TYR A 93 5.34 -2.42 7.93
N ARG A 94 4.44 -2.57 8.89
CA ARG A 94 4.13 -1.52 9.87
C ARG A 94 5.34 -1.13 10.73
N ASN A 95 6.19 -2.08 11.03
CA ASN A 95 7.41 -1.92 11.85
C ASN A 95 8.27 -3.18 11.75
N ASP A 96 9.40 -3.19 12.47
CA ASP A 96 10.31 -4.34 12.49
C ASP A 96 9.66 -5.59 13.11
N GLU A 97 8.86 -5.45 14.16
CA GLU A 97 8.17 -6.58 14.79
C GLU A 97 7.23 -7.29 13.80
N ALA A 98 6.50 -6.53 12.99
CA ALA A 98 5.64 -7.08 11.95
C ALA A 98 6.44 -7.81 10.87
N TYR A 99 7.58 -7.25 10.47
CA TYR A 99 8.48 -7.90 9.54
C TYR A 99 9.04 -9.21 10.11
N GLN A 100 9.53 -9.21 11.34
CA GLN A 100 10.04 -10.42 11.98
C GLN A 100 8.96 -11.50 12.14
N ALA A 101 7.72 -11.09 12.47
CA ALA A 101 6.58 -12.00 12.56
C ALA A 101 6.27 -12.63 11.19
N HIS A 102 6.25 -11.83 10.11
CA HIS A 102 6.06 -12.32 8.73
C HIS A 102 7.04 -13.43 8.39
N LEU A 103 8.32 -13.27 8.69
CA LEU A 103 9.36 -14.24 8.39
C LEU A 103 9.16 -15.61 9.07
N GLN A 104 8.30 -15.68 10.08
CA GLN A 104 8.01 -16.91 10.84
C GLN A 104 6.66 -17.53 10.45
N THR A 105 5.89 -16.90 9.57
CA THR A 105 4.60 -17.43 9.17
C THR A 105 4.73 -18.72 8.33
N PRO A 106 3.83 -19.68 8.50
CA PRO A 106 3.90 -20.93 7.73
C PRO A 106 3.89 -20.70 6.22
N HIS A 107 3.07 -19.78 5.73
CA HIS A 107 2.96 -19.50 4.29
C HIS A 107 4.22 -18.83 3.72
N PHE A 108 4.89 -17.95 4.50
CA PHE A 108 6.17 -17.41 4.07
C PHE A 108 7.27 -18.48 4.03
N LEU A 109 7.34 -19.33 5.05
CA LEU A 109 8.32 -20.43 5.10
C LEU A 109 8.10 -21.43 3.97
N GLU A 110 6.84 -21.79 3.68
CA GLU A 110 6.48 -22.63 2.55
C GLU A 110 6.92 -22.01 1.21
N TYR A 111 6.58 -20.72 1.01
CA TYR A 111 7.03 -19.98 -0.17
C TYR A 111 8.55 -19.97 -0.29
N LYS A 112 9.25 -19.56 0.75
CA LYS A 112 10.71 -19.44 0.75
C LYS A 112 11.40 -20.77 0.43
N GLN A 113 10.96 -21.87 1.06
CA GLN A 113 11.53 -23.20 0.83
C GLN A 113 11.14 -23.75 -0.54
N GLY A 114 9.89 -23.58 -0.92
CA GLY A 114 9.35 -24.10 -2.18
C GLY A 114 9.92 -23.42 -3.42
N THR A 115 10.34 -22.16 -3.31
CA THR A 115 10.85 -21.38 -4.45
C THR A 115 12.37 -21.26 -4.50
N LEU A 116 13.09 -21.72 -3.49
CA LEU A 116 14.55 -21.55 -3.40
C LEU A 116 15.31 -22.03 -4.66
N HIS A 117 14.92 -23.15 -5.21
CA HIS A 117 15.53 -23.72 -6.42
C HIS A 117 15.11 -23.01 -7.72
N MET A 118 14.06 -22.20 -7.66
CA MET A 118 13.53 -21.43 -8.79
C MET A 118 14.25 -20.10 -8.96
N VAL A 119 14.87 -19.60 -7.88
CA VAL A 119 15.48 -18.26 -7.82
C VAL A 119 16.93 -18.34 -8.24
N LYS A 120 17.29 -17.57 -9.27
CA LYS A 120 18.67 -17.39 -9.73
C LYS A 120 19.41 -16.37 -8.89
N SER A 121 18.73 -15.25 -8.58
CA SER A 121 19.27 -14.21 -7.71
C SER A 121 18.15 -13.52 -6.93
N LEU A 122 18.48 -13.08 -5.72
CA LEU A 122 17.62 -12.27 -4.86
C LEU A 122 18.45 -11.14 -4.24
N GLN A 123 18.00 -9.91 -4.40
CA GLN A 123 18.51 -8.75 -3.70
C GLN A 123 17.37 -8.07 -2.93
N LEU A 124 17.59 -7.78 -1.67
CA LEU A 124 16.66 -7.00 -0.86
C LEU A 124 17.21 -5.58 -0.72
N VAL A 125 16.52 -4.63 -1.35
CA VAL A 125 16.88 -3.21 -1.32
C VAL A 125 16.07 -2.54 -0.23
N ALA A 126 16.73 -2.16 0.86
CA ALA A 126 16.11 -1.34 1.90
C ALA A 126 15.91 0.08 1.36
N THR A 127 14.74 0.65 1.62
CA THR A 127 14.39 2.00 1.17
C THR A 127 13.83 2.82 2.31
N GLU A 128 13.90 4.13 2.17
CA GLU A 128 13.31 5.07 3.11
C GLU A 128 12.18 5.84 2.41
N PRO A 129 10.94 5.82 2.94
CA PRO A 129 9.84 6.53 2.30
C PRO A 129 10.07 8.05 2.40
N LEU A 130 10.01 8.75 1.26
CA LEU A 130 10.20 10.20 1.21
C LEU A 130 8.94 10.97 1.62
N ALA A 131 7.76 10.37 1.49
CA ALA A 131 6.47 10.97 1.80
C ALA A 131 5.54 9.93 2.47
N PRO A 132 5.87 9.47 3.69
CA PRO A 132 5.08 8.43 4.35
C PRO A 132 3.64 8.87 4.65
N GLU A 133 3.39 10.16 4.78
CA GLU A 133 2.07 10.76 4.96
C GLU A 133 1.15 10.58 3.73
N ALA A 134 1.70 10.26 2.57
CA ALA A 134 0.91 9.98 1.37
C ALA A 134 0.26 8.58 1.39
N MET A 135 0.74 7.64 2.21
CA MET A 135 0.25 6.26 2.27
C MET A 135 -1.26 6.17 2.50
N PRO A 136 -1.86 6.87 3.49
CA PRO A 136 -3.31 6.83 3.70
C PRO A 136 -4.12 7.39 2.53
N LEU A 137 -3.51 8.24 1.70
CA LEU A 137 -4.16 8.84 0.54
C LEU A 137 -4.19 7.87 -0.65
N ILE A 138 -3.18 7.00 -0.77
CA ILE A 138 -3.12 5.98 -1.82
C ILE A 138 -4.32 5.02 -1.67
N PHE A 139 -4.57 4.52 -0.48
CA PHE A 139 -5.65 3.56 -0.20
C PHE A 139 -7.07 4.15 -0.29
N LYS A 140 -7.23 5.47 -0.29
CA LYS A 140 -8.54 6.12 -0.46
C LYS A 140 -9.01 6.19 -1.91
N LYS A 141 -8.19 5.78 -2.86
CA LYS A 141 -8.51 5.85 -4.29
C LYS A 141 -9.14 4.57 -4.83
N TYR A 142 -9.28 3.55 -3.98
CA TYR A 142 -9.93 2.27 -4.31
C TYR A 142 -11.22 2.09 -3.53
#